data_38dcaed02eff66abfbb5a761168a02dc
#
_entry.id   38dcaed02eff66abfbb5a761168a02dc
#
_cell.length_a   1.000
_cell.length_b   1.000
_cell.length_c   1.000
_cell.angle_alpha   90.00
_cell.angle_beta   90.00
_cell.angle_gamma   90.00
#
_symmetry.space_group_name_H-M   'P 1'
#
loop_
_entity.id
_entity.type
_entity.pdbx_description
1 polymer ?
#
loop_
_entity_poly.entity_id
_entity_poly.type
_entity_poly.pdbx_seq_one_letter_code
_entity_poly.pdbx_strand_id
1 'polypeptide(L)' 'MEQHSLCPACTACPEVVIDGDQVRIGEDANTTVLKKDEWNVLVELIQSGQLGRI' A
#
# COMPACT_ATOMS: atom_id res chain seq x y z
N MET A 1 -9.03 -7.94 -7.83
CA MET A 1 -8.04 -6.87 -7.67
C MET A 1 -8.65 -5.68 -6.96
N GLU A 2 -7.92 -5.14 -5.99
CA GLU A 2 -8.40 -4.04 -5.18
C GLU A 2 -7.43 -2.87 -5.32
N GLN A 3 -7.94 -1.66 -5.40
CA GLN A 3 -7.12 -0.49 -5.72
C GLN A 3 -7.56 0.71 -4.91
N HIS A 4 -6.61 1.37 -4.27
CA HIS A 4 -6.86 2.53 -3.42
C HIS A 4 -5.86 3.63 -3.70
N SER A 5 -6.34 4.85 -3.91
CA SER A 5 -5.47 6.01 -4.05
C SER A 5 -5.08 6.52 -2.67
N LEU A 6 -3.82 6.90 -2.52
CA LEU A 6 -3.32 7.45 -1.28
C LEU A 6 -3.38 8.97 -1.23
N CYS A 7 -3.92 9.59 -2.24
CA CYS A 7 -4.02 11.04 -2.33
C CYS A 7 -5.40 11.52 -1.89
N PRO A 8 -5.49 12.43 -0.93
CA PRO A 8 -6.80 12.96 -0.54
C PRO A 8 -7.47 13.78 -1.64
N ALA A 9 -6.71 14.42 -2.50
CA ALA A 9 -7.30 15.38 -3.43
C ALA A 9 -6.61 15.52 -4.78
N CYS A 10 -5.64 14.70 -5.13
CA CYS A 10 -4.98 14.87 -6.42
C CYS A 10 -5.17 13.65 -7.31
N THR A 11 -4.76 13.81 -8.57
CA THR A 11 -5.00 12.81 -9.58
C THR A 11 -3.78 11.94 -9.89
N ALA A 12 -2.58 12.43 -9.60
CA ALA A 12 -1.34 11.70 -9.88
C ALA A 12 -0.69 11.35 -8.54
N CYS A 13 -1.20 10.33 -7.89
CA CYS A 13 -0.80 9.99 -6.54
C CYS A 13 -0.42 8.54 -6.42
N PRO A 14 0.44 8.20 -5.47
CA PRO A 14 0.71 6.80 -5.18
C PRO A 14 -0.57 6.07 -4.84
N GLU A 15 -0.62 4.81 -5.19
CA GLU A 15 -1.78 3.99 -4.87
C GLU A 15 -1.36 2.62 -4.38
N VAL A 16 -2.29 1.95 -3.72
CA VAL A 16 -2.11 0.58 -3.26
C VAL A 16 -2.99 -0.30 -4.13
N VAL A 17 -2.39 -1.28 -4.76
CA VAL A 17 -3.12 -2.25 -5.60
C VAL A 17 -2.88 -3.63 -5.04
N ILE A 18 -3.95 -4.28 -4.59
CA ILE A 18 -3.89 -5.66 -4.10
C ILE A 18 -4.31 -6.58 -5.23
N ASP A 19 -3.41 -7.43 -5.66
CA ASP A 19 -3.60 -8.30 -6.81
C ASP A 19 -3.17 -9.73 -6.45
N GLY A 20 -4.14 -10.52 -6.00
CA GLY A 20 -3.87 -11.90 -5.61
C GLY A 20 -2.91 -11.97 -4.42
N ASP A 21 -1.72 -12.51 -4.67
CA ASP A 21 -0.73 -12.73 -3.63
C ASP A 21 0.29 -11.61 -3.52
N GLN A 22 0.04 -10.49 -4.17
CA GLN A 22 1.01 -9.41 -4.17
C GLN A 22 0.33 -8.06 -4.08
N VAL A 23 1.04 -7.09 -3.54
CA VAL A 23 0.56 -5.73 -3.37
C VAL A 23 1.58 -4.79 -3.99
N ARG A 24 1.10 -3.85 -4.79
CA ARG A 24 1.95 -2.81 -5.37
C ARG A 24 1.60 -1.48 -4.73
N ILE A 25 2.64 -0.77 -4.30
CA ILE A 25 2.47 0.55 -3.69
C ILE A 25 3.35 1.53 -4.43
N GLY A 26 2.78 2.62 -4.89
CA GLY A 26 3.53 3.66 -5.58
C GLY A 26 2.81 4.18 -6.79
N GLU A 27 3.56 4.84 -7.66
CA GLU A 27 3.02 5.41 -8.89
C GLU A 27 4.05 5.29 -10.01
N ASP A 28 3.59 5.00 -11.20
CA ASP A 28 4.42 4.92 -12.41
C ASP A 28 5.70 4.13 -12.20
N ALA A 29 6.86 4.76 -12.34
CA ALA A 29 8.16 4.11 -12.22
C ALA A 29 8.61 3.94 -10.78
N ASN A 30 7.88 4.48 -9.81
CA ASN A 30 8.22 4.41 -8.39
C ASN A 30 7.27 3.48 -7.66
N THR A 31 7.29 2.22 -8.03
CA THR A 31 6.39 1.22 -7.45
C THR A 31 7.19 0.14 -6.72
N THR A 32 6.78 -0.13 -5.50
CA THR A 32 7.33 -1.21 -4.69
C THR A 32 6.34 -2.35 -4.67
N VAL A 33 6.85 -3.57 -4.81
CA VAL A 33 6.02 -4.77 -4.78
C VAL A 33 6.27 -5.50 -3.47
N LEU A 34 5.20 -5.80 -2.75
CA LEU A 34 5.24 -6.58 -1.52
C LEU A 34 4.59 -7.93 -1.74
N LYS A 35 5.16 -8.96 -1.16
CA LYS A 35 4.53 -10.26 -1.13
C LYS A 35 3.39 -10.23 -0.11
N LYS A 36 2.50 -11.19 -0.20
CA LYS A 36 1.37 -11.31 0.71
C LYS A 36 1.78 -11.26 2.18
N ASP A 37 2.81 -12.01 2.54
CA ASP A 37 3.27 -12.06 3.93
C ASP A 37 3.82 -10.72 4.40
N GLU A 38 4.55 -10.04 3.52
CA GLU A 38 5.11 -8.73 3.82
C GLU A 38 4.01 -7.68 4.00
N TRP A 39 3.01 -7.74 3.16
CA TRP A 39 1.85 -6.87 3.28
C TRP A 39 1.13 -7.08 4.60
N ASN A 40 0.95 -8.34 4.98
CA ASN A 40 0.25 -8.64 6.23
C ASN A 40 1.03 -8.17 7.46
N VAL A 41 2.35 -8.21 7.41
CA VAL A 41 3.18 -7.65 8.48
C VAL A 41 2.98 -6.14 8.58
N LEU A 42 2.93 -5.45 7.44
CA LEU A 42 2.67 -4.02 7.44
C LEU A 42 1.32 -3.70 8.07
N VAL A 43 0.29 -4.47 7.71
CA VAL A 43 -1.04 -4.28 8.28
C VAL A 43 -1.02 -4.48 9.80
N GLU A 44 -0.30 -5.50 10.28
CA GLU A 44 -0.17 -5.75 11.72
C GLU A 44 0.51 -4.60 12.43
N LEU A 45 1.55 -4.04 11.84
CA LEU A 45 2.27 -2.90 12.43
C LEU A 45 1.36 -1.68 12.58
N ILE A 46 0.51 -1.47 11.60
CA ILE A 46 -0.45 -0.36 11.65
C ILE A 46 -1.53 -0.62 12.70
N GLN A 47 -2.07 -1.83 12.73
CA GLN A 47 -3.13 -2.18 13.66
C GLN A 47 -2.65 -2.18 15.11
N SER A 48 -1.39 -2.53 15.34
CA SER A 48 -0.82 -2.55 16.68
C SER A 48 -0.37 -1.17 17.17
N GLY A 49 -0.39 -0.17 16.30
CA GLY A 49 0.01 1.18 16.66
C GLY A 49 1.51 1.45 16.53
N GLN A 50 2.29 0.49 16.07
CA GLN A 50 3.73 0.71 15.88
C GLN A 50 4.00 1.61 14.67
N LEU A 51 3.15 1.52 13.66
CA LEU A 51 3.16 2.45 12.52
C LEU A 51 1.85 3.21 12.55
N GLY A 52 1.94 4.51 12.58
CA GLY A 52 0.75 5.34 12.62
C GLY A 52 0.96 6.62 11.82
N ARG A 53 0.05 7.54 12.03
CA ARG A 53 0.12 8.84 11.37
C ARG A 53 1.31 9.64 11.88
N ILE A 54 1.78 10.49 11.04
CA ILE A 54 2.84 11.41 11.42
C ILE A 54 2.35 12.85 11.43
#